data_719846f0673b28ef7577f9227a1ff43d
#
_entry.id   719846f0673b28ef7577f9227a1ff43d
#
_cell.length_a   1.000
_cell.length_b   1.000
_cell.length_c   1.000
_cell.angle_alpha   90.00
_cell.angle_beta   90.00
_cell.angle_gamma   90.00
#
_symmetry.space_group_name_H-M   'P 1'
#
loop_
_entity.id
_entity.type
_entity.pdbx_description
1 polymer ?
#
loop_
_entity_poly.entity_id
_entity_poly.type
_entity_poly.pdbx_seq_one_letter_code
_entity_poly.pdbx_strand_id
1 'polypeptide(L)'
;MPMRYMKKWTERTRISHLDKAKGTVAHEALERIAGIYHMDNQLAELAAEERYRKRQLLVRPLVEALFLWLKKVRDEKMVPEGGKTMKGVNYYLNHEKQFCEFLNHGNVPLDNNATESALRNFCMHKHTWRLIDTINGAKASALVYSIVETAKANGLNPFRYLEFLLTEMMEHEEDTDCCFIDDLLPWSDSIPDICKMKNKKGH
;
A
#
# COMPACT_ATOMS: atom_id res chain seq x y z
N MET A 1 -4.19 5.21 -1.96
CA MET A 1 -5.34 6.00 -1.44
C MET A 1 -6.68 5.86 -2.19
N PRO A 2 -6.83 5.08 -3.26
CA PRO A 2 -8.11 4.97 -3.98
C PRO A 2 -9.20 4.23 -3.20
N MET A 3 -8.85 3.15 -2.47
CA MET A 3 -9.84 2.34 -1.73
C MET A 3 -10.51 3.08 -0.56
N ARG A 4 -9.82 4.03 0.08
CA ARG A 4 -10.42 4.80 1.19
C ARG A 4 -11.56 5.71 0.72
N TYR A 5 -11.50 6.21 -0.52
CA TYR A 5 -12.59 6.94 -1.14
C TYR A 5 -13.77 6.02 -1.48
N MET A 6 -13.49 4.80 -1.95
CA MET A 6 -14.53 3.81 -2.24
C MET A 6 -15.11 3.19 -0.96
N LYS A 7 -14.28 2.83 0.03
CA LYS A 7 -14.74 2.34 1.34
C LYS A 7 -15.56 3.40 2.09
N LYS A 8 -15.14 4.67 2.10
CA LYS A 8 -15.97 5.77 2.62
C LYS A 8 -17.27 5.97 1.85
N TRP A 9 -17.27 5.62 0.58
CA TRP A 9 -18.50 5.70 -0.24
C TRP A 9 -19.45 4.54 0.05
N THR A 10 -18.93 3.32 0.27
CA THR A 10 -19.70 2.12 0.66
C THR A 10 -20.08 2.13 2.16
N GLU A 11 -19.25 2.65 3.05
CA GLU A 11 -19.56 2.72 4.50
C GLU A 11 -20.53 3.87 4.84
N ARG A 12 -20.57 4.96 4.08
CA ARG A 12 -21.56 6.02 4.24
C ARG A 12 -22.94 5.69 3.63
N THR A 13 -22.99 4.80 2.66
CA THR A 13 -24.22 4.19 2.16
C THR A 13 -24.43 2.88 2.89
N ARG A 14 -25.08 2.91 4.06
CA ARG A 14 -25.55 1.71 4.75
C ARG A 14 -26.19 0.76 3.73
N ILE A 15 -25.99 -0.54 3.94
CA ILE A 15 -26.43 -1.67 3.10
C ILE A 15 -27.86 -1.54 2.53
N SER A 16 -28.74 -0.80 3.20
CA SER A 16 -30.11 -0.48 2.70
C SER A 16 -30.17 0.37 1.41
N HIS A 17 -29.06 0.96 0.99
CA HIS A 17 -29.00 1.75 -0.26
C HIS A 17 -28.31 1.02 -1.41
N LEU A 18 -27.68 -0.14 -1.18
CA LEU A 18 -27.06 -0.95 -2.24
C LEU A 18 -28.11 -1.44 -3.25
N ASP A 19 -29.28 -1.84 -2.78
CA ASP A 19 -30.36 -2.26 -3.68
C ASP A 19 -30.91 -1.11 -4.54
N LYS A 20 -30.87 0.12 -4.04
CA LYS A 20 -31.23 1.33 -4.81
C LYS A 20 -30.13 1.76 -5.79
N ALA A 21 -28.91 1.28 -5.60
CA ALA A 21 -27.78 1.59 -6.47
C ALA A 21 -27.63 0.62 -7.65
N LYS A 22 -28.34 -0.52 -7.64
CA LYS A 22 -28.32 -1.49 -8.75
C LYS A 22 -28.66 -0.82 -10.08
N GLY A 23 -27.88 -1.11 -11.11
CA GLY A 23 -28.04 -0.52 -12.44
C GLY A 23 -27.45 0.86 -12.61
N THR A 24 -26.84 1.45 -11.57
CA THR A 24 -26.10 2.71 -11.72
C THR A 24 -24.67 2.48 -12.19
N VAL A 25 -24.09 3.46 -12.88
CA VAL A 25 -22.66 3.45 -13.27
C VAL A 25 -21.74 3.22 -12.08
N ALA A 26 -22.08 3.75 -10.92
CA ALA A 26 -21.28 3.54 -9.70
C ALA A 26 -21.32 2.08 -9.23
N HIS A 27 -22.47 1.42 -9.32
CA HIS A 27 -22.60 0.00 -8.98
C HIS A 27 -21.83 -0.87 -9.97
N GLU A 28 -21.96 -0.62 -11.26
CA GLU A 28 -21.24 -1.36 -12.29
C GLU A 28 -19.70 -1.20 -12.13
N ALA A 29 -19.23 0.01 -11.79
CA ALA A 29 -17.83 0.22 -11.49
C ALA A 29 -17.33 -0.66 -10.31
N LEU A 30 -18.14 -0.75 -9.24
CA LEU A 30 -17.81 -1.59 -8.08
C LEU A 30 -17.76 -3.07 -8.44
N GLU A 31 -18.70 -3.56 -9.24
CA GLU A 31 -18.72 -4.95 -9.69
C GLU A 31 -17.49 -5.31 -10.53
N ARG A 32 -17.13 -4.44 -11.48
CA ARG A 32 -15.93 -4.61 -12.31
C ARG A 32 -14.65 -4.63 -11.46
N ILE A 33 -14.52 -3.72 -10.51
CA ILE A 33 -13.38 -3.66 -9.59
C ILE A 33 -13.35 -4.89 -8.68
N ALA A 34 -14.50 -5.31 -8.14
CA ALA A 34 -14.60 -6.52 -7.33
C ALA A 34 -14.16 -7.76 -8.10
N GLY A 35 -14.50 -7.86 -9.39
CA GLY A 35 -14.03 -8.93 -10.27
C GLY A 35 -12.52 -8.96 -10.44
N ILE A 36 -11.88 -7.78 -10.58
CA ILE A 36 -10.42 -7.66 -10.66
C ILE A 36 -9.76 -8.16 -9.35
N TYR A 37 -10.27 -7.70 -8.19
CA TYR A 37 -9.79 -8.14 -6.88
C TYR A 37 -9.97 -9.64 -6.67
N HIS A 38 -11.13 -10.17 -7.03
CA HIS A 38 -11.43 -11.59 -6.90
C HIS A 38 -10.42 -12.44 -7.71
N MET A 39 -10.15 -12.04 -8.94
CA MET A 39 -9.20 -12.73 -9.80
C MET A 39 -7.76 -12.63 -9.27
N ASP A 40 -7.32 -11.45 -8.85
CA ASP A 40 -5.96 -11.28 -8.33
C ASP A 40 -5.72 -12.02 -7.00
N ASN A 41 -6.75 -12.08 -6.14
CA ASN A 41 -6.68 -12.82 -4.87
C ASN A 41 -6.49 -14.33 -5.08
N GLN A 42 -7.03 -14.91 -6.15
CA GLN A 42 -6.78 -16.32 -6.48
C GLN A 42 -5.31 -16.59 -6.83
N LEU A 43 -4.56 -15.56 -7.17
CA LEU A 43 -3.14 -15.65 -7.53
C LEU A 43 -2.22 -15.31 -6.34
N ALA A 44 -2.75 -15.03 -5.15
CA ALA A 44 -1.99 -14.50 -4.02
C ALA A 44 -0.89 -15.45 -3.52
N GLU A 45 -1.16 -16.76 -3.54
CA GLU A 45 -0.25 -17.80 -3.02
C GLU A 45 0.82 -18.22 -4.04
N LEU A 46 0.79 -17.70 -5.26
CA LEU A 46 1.74 -18.07 -6.31
C LEU A 46 3.06 -17.33 -6.13
N ALA A 47 4.15 -17.97 -6.58
CA ALA A 47 5.45 -17.32 -6.69
C ALA A 47 5.36 -16.08 -7.61
N ALA A 48 6.18 -15.05 -7.32
CA ALA A 48 6.11 -13.75 -7.98
C ALA A 48 6.14 -13.86 -9.53
N GLU A 49 7.00 -14.68 -10.07
CA GLU A 49 7.13 -14.86 -11.52
C GLU A 49 5.87 -15.50 -12.14
N GLU A 50 5.32 -16.51 -11.49
CA GLU A 50 4.10 -17.17 -11.95
C GLU A 50 2.88 -16.25 -11.79
N ARG A 51 2.81 -15.53 -10.67
CA ARG A 51 1.78 -14.52 -10.43
C ARG A 51 1.83 -13.42 -11.48
N TYR A 52 3.02 -12.93 -11.85
CA TYR A 52 3.18 -11.97 -12.93
C TYR A 52 2.60 -12.50 -14.25
N ARG A 53 2.99 -13.73 -14.67
CA ARG A 53 2.50 -14.33 -15.91
C ARG A 53 0.98 -14.47 -15.92
N LYS A 54 0.41 -14.98 -14.83
CA LYS A 54 -1.05 -15.14 -14.70
C LYS A 54 -1.79 -13.80 -14.65
N ARG A 55 -1.20 -12.77 -14.04
CA ARG A 55 -1.74 -11.40 -14.09
C ARG A 55 -1.87 -10.89 -15.52
N GLN A 56 -0.86 -11.11 -16.36
CA GLN A 56 -0.92 -10.71 -17.78
C GLN A 56 -2.09 -11.39 -18.52
N LEU A 57 -2.36 -12.64 -18.23
CA LEU A 57 -3.37 -13.43 -18.93
C LEU A 57 -4.79 -13.20 -18.39
N LEU A 58 -4.95 -13.10 -17.09
CA LEU A 58 -6.27 -13.15 -16.44
C LEU A 58 -6.72 -11.79 -15.87
N VAL A 59 -5.81 -11.01 -15.31
CA VAL A 59 -6.15 -9.77 -14.61
C VAL A 59 -6.05 -8.56 -15.55
N ARG A 60 -5.01 -8.49 -16.38
CA ARG A 60 -4.82 -7.39 -17.34
C ARG A 60 -6.03 -7.15 -18.23
N PRO A 61 -6.66 -8.14 -18.87
CA PRO A 61 -7.84 -7.91 -19.70
C PRO A 61 -9.01 -7.30 -18.92
N LEU A 62 -9.18 -7.68 -17.65
CA LEU A 62 -10.24 -7.11 -16.80
C LEU A 62 -9.97 -5.65 -16.48
N VAL A 63 -8.70 -5.30 -16.20
CA VAL A 63 -8.29 -3.92 -15.93
C VAL A 63 -8.46 -3.06 -17.18
N GLU A 64 -8.02 -3.54 -18.34
CA GLU A 64 -8.18 -2.84 -19.63
C GLU A 64 -9.65 -2.64 -19.99
N ALA A 65 -10.48 -3.65 -19.78
CA ALA A 65 -11.94 -3.55 -19.98
C ALA A 65 -12.58 -2.52 -19.03
N LEU A 66 -12.12 -2.42 -17.78
CA LEU A 66 -12.56 -1.39 -16.84
C LEU A 66 -12.24 0.01 -17.37
N PHE A 67 -10.97 0.26 -17.81
CA PHE A 67 -10.56 1.57 -18.30
C PHE A 67 -11.26 1.96 -19.62
N LEU A 68 -11.45 1.01 -20.54
CA LEU A 68 -12.24 1.23 -21.74
C LEU A 68 -13.67 1.63 -21.41
N TRP A 69 -14.29 0.94 -20.46
CA TRP A 69 -15.64 1.26 -20.01
C TRP A 69 -15.70 2.62 -19.30
N LEU A 70 -14.72 2.97 -18.47
CA LEU A 70 -14.67 4.30 -17.81
C LEU A 70 -14.52 5.43 -18.84
N LYS A 71 -13.72 5.24 -19.91
CA LYS A 71 -13.61 6.19 -21.03
C LYS A 71 -14.97 6.36 -21.71
N LYS A 72 -15.67 5.27 -21.99
CA LYS A 72 -17.02 5.30 -22.55
C LYS A 72 -18.01 6.07 -21.65
N VAL A 73 -18.02 5.79 -20.34
CA VAL A 73 -18.88 6.51 -19.36
C VAL A 73 -18.65 8.02 -19.42
N ARG A 74 -17.40 8.46 -19.52
CA ARG A 74 -17.04 9.87 -19.62
C ARG A 74 -17.47 10.47 -20.96
N ASP A 75 -17.11 9.82 -22.06
CA ASP A 75 -17.26 10.34 -23.42
C ASP A 75 -18.76 10.39 -23.85
N GLU A 76 -19.55 9.40 -23.42
CA GLU A 76 -21.00 9.37 -23.63
C GLU A 76 -21.79 10.16 -22.56
N LYS A 77 -21.10 10.79 -21.60
CA LYS A 77 -21.74 11.59 -20.52
C LYS A 77 -22.83 10.82 -19.76
N MET A 78 -22.58 9.53 -19.48
CA MET A 78 -23.53 8.63 -18.82
C MET A 78 -23.90 9.06 -17.39
N VAL A 79 -23.15 10.00 -16.81
CA VAL A 79 -23.39 10.59 -15.49
C VAL A 79 -23.14 12.10 -15.52
N PRO A 80 -23.79 12.89 -14.63
CA PRO A 80 -23.61 14.34 -14.57
C PRO A 80 -22.16 14.75 -14.36
N GLU A 81 -21.65 15.72 -15.14
CA GLU A 81 -20.25 16.16 -15.14
C GLU A 81 -19.76 16.65 -13.75
N GLY A 82 -20.57 17.35 -12.99
CA GLY A 82 -20.24 17.83 -11.64
C GLY A 82 -20.44 16.80 -10.52
N GLY A 83 -20.97 15.63 -10.84
CA GLY A 83 -21.35 14.60 -9.88
C GLY A 83 -20.18 13.87 -9.24
N LYS A 84 -20.40 13.26 -8.06
CA LYS A 84 -19.40 12.48 -7.34
C LYS A 84 -18.90 11.27 -8.16
N THR A 85 -19.78 10.65 -8.94
CA THR A 85 -19.46 9.52 -9.81
C THR A 85 -18.49 9.95 -10.91
N MET A 86 -18.76 11.07 -11.60
CA MET A 86 -17.86 11.60 -12.63
C MET A 86 -16.50 12.00 -12.06
N LYS A 87 -16.47 12.59 -10.85
CA LYS A 87 -15.19 12.85 -10.14
C LYS A 87 -14.38 11.57 -9.91
N GLY A 88 -15.05 10.47 -9.53
CA GLY A 88 -14.43 9.15 -9.41
C GLY A 88 -13.90 8.63 -10.74
N VAL A 89 -14.70 8.68 -11.81
CA VAL A 89 -14.30 8.27 -13.16
C VAL A 89 -13.04 9.03 -13.60
N ASN A 90 -13.06 10.37 -13.51
CA ASN A 90 -11.93 11.20 -13.89
C ASN A 90 -10.68 10.92 -13.04
N TYR A 91 -10.86 10.64 -11.75
CA TYR A 91 -9.73 10.26 -10.90
C TYR A 91 -9.06 8.97 -11.37
N TYR A 92 -9.82 7.92 -11.69
CA TYR A 92 -9.28 6.67 -12.23
C TYR A 92 -8.58 6.90 -13.58
N LEU A 93 -9.21 7.61 -14.50
CA LEU A 93 -8.64 7.89 -15.82
C LEU A 93 -7.34 8.70 -15.75
N ASN A 94 -7.28 9.70 -14.87
CA ASN A 94 -6.08 10.52 -14.69
C ASN A 94 -4.90 9.76 -14.05
N HIS A 95 -5.18 8.65 -13.36
CA HIS A 95 -4.18 7.83 -12.68
C HIS A 95 -4.07 6.42 -13.29
N GLU A 96 -4.48 6.24 -14.54
CA GLU A 96 -4.49 4.93 -15.22
C GLU A 96 -3.14 4.20 -15.10
N LYS A 97 -2.02 4.91 -15.33
CA LYS A 97 -0.68 4.33 -15.23
C LYS A 97 -0.38 3.79 -13.83
N GLN A 98 -0.67 4.57 -12.79
CA GLN A 98 -0.43 4.18 -11.39
C GLN A 98 -1.31 3.00 -10.98
N PHE A 99 -2.54 2.94 -11.47
CA PHE A 99 -3.44 1.82 -11.23
C PHE A 99 -3.02 0.53 -11.94
N CYS A 100 -2.32 0.64 -13.07
CA CYS A 100 -1.84 -0.51 -13.82
C CYS A 100 -0.46 -1.01 -13.36
N GLU A 101 0.25 -0.27 -12.50
CA GLU A 101 1.63 -0.60 -12.12
C GLU A 101 1.78 -1.98 -11.46
N PHE A 102 0.81 -2.39 -10.62
CA PHE A 102 0.83 -3.71 -10.00
C PHE A 102 0.84 -4.88 -11.00
N LEU A 103 0.35 -4.66 -12.23
CA LEU A 103 0.36 -5.65 -13.29
C LEU A 103 1.78 -5.95 -13.79
N ASN A 104 2.72 -5.02 -13.61
CA ASN A 104 4.10 -5.17 -14.06
C ASN A 104 4.98 -5.95 -13.07
N HIS A 105 4.44 -6.27 -11.88
CA HIS A 105 5.16 -6.93 -10.80
C HIS A 105 4.32 -8.04 -10.17
N GLY A 106 4.92 -9.21 -9.94
CA GLY A 106 4.23 -10.32 -9.28
C GLY A 106 4.14 -10.17 -7.76
N ASN A 107 5.08 -9.46 -7.14
CA ASN A 107 5.18 -9.27 -5.69
C ASN A 107 4.48 -8.01 -5.18
N VAL A 108 4.05 -7.09 -6.06
CA VAL A 108 3.31 -5.89 -5.65
C VAL A 108 1.83 -6.24 -5.46
N PRO A 109 1.25 -6.01 -4.27
CA PRO A 109 -0.17 -6.26 -4.04
C PRO A 109 -1.03 -5.24 -4.78
N LEU A 110 -2.26 -5.64 -5.14
CA LEU A 110 -3.25 -4.76 -5.76
C LEU A 110 -3.76 -3.70 -4.76
N ASP A 111 -3.76 -4.02 -3.47
CA ASP A 111 -4.18 -3.12 -2.40
C ASP A 111 -2.99 -2.48 -1.66
N ASN A 112 -3.31 -1.52 -0.81
CA ASN A 112 -2.35 -0.80 0.02
C ASN A 112 -2.56 -1.10 1.51
N ASN A 113 -3.13 -2.26 1.85
CA ASN A 113 -3.51 -2.59 3.22
C ASN A 113 -2.30 -2.64 4.17
N ALA A 114 -1.16 -3.15 3.69
CA ALA A 114 0.06 -3.21 4.48
C ALA A 114 0.56 -1.81 4.86
N THR A 115 0.65 -0.90 3.88
CA THR A 115 1.06 0.49 4.10
C THR A 115 0.03 1.25 4.95
N GLU A 116 -1.28 1.04 4.73
CA GLU A 116 -2.32 1.66 5.55
C GLU A 116 -2.28 1.15 6.99
N SER A 117 -1.97 -0.12 7.21
CA SER A 117 -1.82 -0.70 8.55
C SER A 117 -0.61 -0.11 9.27
N ALA A 118 0.53 -0.02 8.61
CA ALA A 118 1.72 0.61 9.15
C ALA A 118 1.46 2.09 9.50
N LEU A 119 0.90 2.86 8.58
CA LEU A 119 0.57 4.28 8.81
C LEU A 119 -0.52 4.48 9.87
N ARG A 120 -1.44 3.51 10.05
CA ARG A 120 -2.48 3.58 11.08
C ARG A 120 -1.86 3.64 12.47
N ASN A 121 -0.87 2.81 12.75
CA ASN A 121 -0.17 2.82 14.02
C ASN A 121 0.47 4.19 14.29
N PHE A 122 1.16 4.77 13.31
CA PHE A 122 1.71 6.13 13.40
C PHE A 122 0.62 7.18 13.68
N CYS A 123 -0.50 7.11 12.93
CA CYS A 123 -1.59 8.08 13.08
C CYS A 123 -2.40 7.91 14.38
N MET A 124 -2.55 6.70 14.90
CA MET A 124 -3.26 6.45 16.16
C MET A 124 -2.51 6.99 17.36
N HIS A 125 -1.19 6.96 17.34
CA HIS A 125 -0.34 7.52 18.39
C HIS A 125 -0.09 9.02 18.25
N LYS A 126 -0.73 9.69 17.31
CA LYS A 126 -0.62 11.15 17.09
C LYS A 126 -0.90 11.99 18.35
N HIS A 127 -1.69 11.51 19.30
CA HIS A 127 -1.90 12.16 20.60
C HIS A 127 -0.66 12.09 21.52
N THR A 128 0.19 11.08 21.33
CA THR A 128 1.46 10.90 22.05
C THR A 128 2.58 11.72 21.40
N TRP A 129 2.47 11.97 20.07
CA TRP A 129 3.43 12.74 19.27
C TRP A 129 3.07 14.24 19.17
N ARG A 130 2.30 14.78 20.11
CA ARG A 130 1.88 16.20 20.13
C ARG A 130 3.02 17.22 20.15
N LEU A 131 4.27 16.77 20.24
CA LEU A 131 5.47 17.60 20.29
C LEU A 131 6.15 17.81 18.93
N ILE A 132 5.52 17.42 17.80
CA ILE A 132 6.06 17.68 16.47
C ILE A 132 5.57 19.06 16.01
N ASP A 133 6.20 20.10 16.51
CA ASP A 133 5.84 21.49 16.17
C ASP A 133 6.62 22.03 14.96
N THR A 134 7.60 21.28 14.46
CA THR A 134 8.45 21.71 13.35
C THR A 134 8.46 20.73 12.18
N ILE A 135 8.67 21.24 10.97
CA ILE A 135 8.80 20.40 9.75
C ILE A 135 9.98 19.42 9.90
N ASN A 136 11.08 19.86 10.47
CA ASN A 136 12.26 19.02 10.68
C ASN A 136 11.99 17.91 11.72
N GLY A 137 11.27 18.21 12.80
CA GLY A 137 10.82 17.21 13.77
C GLY A 137 9.89 16.17 13.13
N ALA A 138 8.98 16.60 12.24
CA ALA A 138 8.11 15.70 11.49
C ALA A 138 8.91 14.76 10.57
N LYS A 139 9.92 15.27 9.86
CA LYS A 139 10.80 14.48 9.00
C LYS A 139 11.61 13.47 9.80
N ALA A 140 12.22 13.89 10.92
CA ALA A 140 12.98 13.02 11.79
C ALA A 140 12.11 11.88 12.36
N SER A 141 10.91 12.21 12.84
CA SER A 141 9.96 11.21 13.34
C SER A 141 9.52 10.23 12.27
N ALA A 142 9.26 10.70 11.05
CA ALA A 142 8.91 9.85 9.92
C ALA A 142 10.06 8.90 9.54
N LEU A 143 11.31 9.38 9.58
CA LEU A 143 12.50 8.58 9.31
C LEU A 143 12.65 7.46 10.34
N VAL A 144 12.65 7.80 11.63
CA VAL A 144 12.77 6.79 12.72
C VAL A 144 11.63 5.77 12.64
N TYR A 145 10.41 6.23 12.38
CA TYR A 145 9.27 5.32 12.23
C TYR A 145 9.44 4.39 11.02
N SER A 146 9.94 4.90 9.91
CA SER A 146 10.22 4.10 8.71
C SER A 146 11.25 2.99 9.01
N ILE A 147 12.33 3.32 9.72
CA ILE A 147 13.34 2.36 10.15
C ILE A 147 12.72 1.27 11.05
N VAL A 148 11.92 1.67 12.04
CA VAL A 148 11.24 0.75 12.96
C VAL A 148 10.29 -0.22 12.22
N GLU A 149 9.46 0.29 11.30
CA GLU A 149 8.53 -0.58 10.55
C GLU A 149 9.28 -1.49 9.56
N THR A 150 10.38 -1.02 8.97
CA THR A 150 11.22 -1.84 8.09
C THR A 150 11.93 -2.95 8.89
N ALA A 151 12.43 -2.65 10.08
CA ALA A 151 13.01 -3.66 10.98
C ALA A 151 11.98 -4.76 11.33
N LYS A 152 10.76 -4.36 11.70
CA LYS A 152 9.66 -5.31 11.98
C LYS A 152 9.33 -6.18 10.77
N ALA A 153 9.26 -5.59 9.58
CA ALA A 153 8.96 -6.31 8.34
C ALA A 153 10.02 -7.36 8.00
N ASN A 154 11.27 -7.15 8.45
CA ASN A 154 12.38 -8.09 8.30
C ASN A 154 12.58 -9.02 9.52
N GLY A 155 11.62 -9.10 10.43
CA GLY A 155 11.67 -10.01 11.59
C GLY A 155 12.68 -9.59 12.67
N LEU A 156 13.08 -8.31 12.70
CA LEU A 156 13.99 -7.77 13.69
C LEU A 156 13.22 -7.17 14.88
N ASN A 157 13.83 -7.26 16.07
CA ASN A 157 13.40 -6.51 17.24
C ASN A 157 13.80 -5.04 17.05
N PRO A 158 12.84 -4.08 16.92
CA PRO A 158 13.19 -2.71 16.59
C PRO A 158 14.09 -2.02 17.60
N PHE A 159 13.95 -2.34 18.90
CA PHE A 159 14.78 -1.76 19.95
C PHE A 159 16.23 -2.20 19.80
N ARG A 160 16.47 -3.50 19.66
CA ARG A 160 17.82 -4.06 19.51
C ARG A 160 18.47 -3.63 18.19
N TYR A 161 17.67 -3.56 17.14
CA TYR A 161 18.16 -3.08 15.86
C TYR A 161 18.55 -1.60 15.88
N LEU A 162 17.75 -0.73 16.52
CA LEU A 162 18.09 0.68 16.68
C LEU A 162 19.32 0.89 17.57
N GLU A 163 19.45 0.10 18.67
CA GLU A 163 20.63 0.09 19.53
C GLU A 163 21.88 -0.26 18.72
N PHE A 164 21.84 -1.34 17.95
CA PHE A 164 22.90 -1.76 17.04
C PHE A 164 23.23 -0.68 16.01
N LEU A 165 22.22 -0.19 15.28
CA LEU A 165 22.38 0.83 14.26
C LEU A 165 23.09 2.08 14.79
N LEU A 166 22.64 2.59 15.94
CA LEU A 166 23.21 3.79 16.53
C LEU A 166 24.65 3.56 17.03
N THR A 167 24.98 2.35 17.53
CA THR A 167 26.33 2.00 17.96
C THR A 167 27.27 1.96 16.78
N GLU A 168 26.94 1.24 15.72
CA GLU A 168 27.74 1.15 14.51
C GLU A 168 27.95 2.51 13.84
N MET A 169 26.89 3.33 13.74
CA MET A 169 27.01 4.67 13.19
C MET A 169 27.94 5.58 13.99
N MET A 170 28.05 5.39 15.31
CA MET A 170 29.00 6.15 16.14
C MET A 170 30.44 5.66 15.93
N GLU A 171 30.64 4.35 15.74
CA GLU A 171 31.96 3.77 15.48
C GLU A 171 32.53 4.20 14.11
N HIS A 172 31.65 4.51 13.15
CA HIS A 172 31.98 4.95 11.80
C HIS A 172 31.80 6.46 11.56
N GLU A 173 31.77 7.28 12.62
CA GLU A 173 31.52 8.73 12.53
C GLU A 173 32.57 9.46 11.65
N GLU A 174 33.82 8.96 11.62
CA GLU A 174 34.91 9.55 10.84
C GLU A 174 35.01 8.99 9.41
N ASP A 175 34.23 7.97 9.07
CA ASP A 175 34.27 7.35 7.74
C ASP A 175 33.63 8.26 6.69
N THR A 176 34.42 8.61 5.68
CA THR A 176 33.97 9.47 4.57
C THR A 176 33.23 8.69 3.49
N ASP A 177 33.45 7.38 3.40
CA ASP A 177 32.71 6.50 2.52
C ASP A 177 31.58 5.83 3.32
N CYS A 178 30.39 5.86 2.86
CA CYS A 178 29.24 5.26 3.54
C CYS A 178 29.06 3.77 3.20
N CYS A 179 30.09 3.06 2.79
CA CYS A 179 29.99 1.65 2.36
C CYS A 179 29.50 0.71 3.48
N PHE A 180 29.82 1.02 4.73
CA PHE A 180 29.37 0.24 5.90
C PHE A 180 27.85 0.24 6.07
N ILE A 181 27.12 1.23 5.50
CA ILE A 181 25.66 1.33 5.63
C ILE A 181 24.96 0.12 5.00
N ASP A 182 25.50 -0.47 3.96
CA ASP A 182 24.92 -1.64 3.31
C ASP A 182 24.85 -2.84 4.26
N ASP A 183 25.83 -2.98 5.17
CA ASP A 183 25.86 -4.01 6.20
C ASP A 183 24.86 -3.77 7.32
N LEU A 184 24.44 -2.53 7.51
CA LEU A 184 23.44 -2.15 8.52
C LEU A 184 21.99 -2.27 8.05
N LEU A 185 21.75 -2.52 6.76
CA LEU A 185 20.39 -2.64 6.23
C LEU A 185 19.63 -3.81 6.89
N PRO A 186 18.32 -3.66 7.18
CA PRO A 186 17.55 -4.65 7.96
C PRO A 186 17.48 -6.05 7.35
N TRP A 187 17.84 -6.20 6.10
CA TRP A 187 17.90 -7.46 5.35
C TRP A 187 19.32 -7.96 5.12
N SER A 188 20.34 -7.29 5.67
CA SER A 188 21.74 -7.71 5.55
C SER A 188 21.99 -8.96 6.40
N ASP A 189 22.84 -9.85 5.88
CA ASP A 189 23.32 -11.02 6.60
C ASP A 189 24.24 -10.64 7.78
N SER A 190 24.80 -9.42 7.77
CA SER A 190 25.68 -8.88 8.81
C SER A 190 24.93 -8.50 10.10
N ILE A 191 23.58 -8.48 10.08
CA ILE A 191 22.77 -8.14 11.26
C ILE A 191 22.92 -9.19 12.37
N PRO A 192 23.37 -8.80 13.60
CA PRO A 192 23.56 -9.72 14.70
C PRO A 192 22.28 -10.47 15.09
N ASP A 193 22.42 -11.73 15.49
CA ASP A 193 21.28 -12.58 15.91
C ASP A 193 20.51 -12.00 17.10
N ILE A 194 21.15 -11.20 17.95
CA ILE A 194 20.49 -10.50 19.06
C ILE A 194 19.40 -9.53 18.58
N CYS A 195 19.52 -9.04 17.34
CA CYS A 195 18.53 -8.16 16.72
C CYS A 195 17.34 -8.93 16.15
N LYS A 196 17.45 -10.24 15.92
CA LYS A 196 16.38 -11.06 15.36
C LYS A 196 15.28 -11.32 16.39
N MET A 197 14.02 -11.27 15.98
CA MET A 197 12.91 -11.64 16.84
C MET A 197 13.00 -13.14 17.15
N LYS A 198 12.95 -13.50 18.44
CA LYS A 198 12.78 -14.89 18.84
C LYS A 198 11.40 -15.36 18.35
N ASN A 199 11.38 -16.34 17.46
CA ASN A 199 10.15 -17.00 17.08
C ASN A 199 9.46 -17.50 18.36
N LYS A 200 8.32 -16.93 18.73
CA LYS A 200 7.44 -17.56 19.72
C LYS A 200 6.95 -18.84 19.07
N LYS A 201 7.65 -19.96 19.34
CA LYS A 201 7.08 -21.29 19.10
C LYS A 201 5.77 -21.31 19.84
N GLY A 202 4.70 -21.55 19.08
CA GLY A 202 3.33 -21.60 19.62
C GLY A 202 3.24 -22.58 20.80
N HIS A 203 2.47 -22.14 21.74
CA HIS A 203 1.80 -23.03 22.70
C HIS A 203 0.36 -23.21 22.24
#